data_fa9132adfd5ae5da0ff8dcfa8675d551
#
_entry.id   fa9132adfd5ae5da0ff8dcfa8675d551
#
_cell.length_a   1.000
_cell.length_b   1.000
_cell.length_c   1.000
_cell.angle_alpha   90.00
_cell.angle_beta   90.00
_cell.angle_gamma   90.00
#
_symmetry.space_group_name_H-M   'P 1'
#
loop_
_entity.id
_entity.type
_entity.pdbx_description
1 polymer ?
#
loop_
_entity_poly.entity_id
_entity_poly.type
_entity_poly.pdbx_seq_one_letter_code
_entity_poly.pdbx_strand_id
1 'polypeptide(L)'
;MQVFKSGLVATFMLCALSATAYAADCTRVAAMGQNFTHDAAVLFSTNALKNTLAGRGLLGKGPVRTTCKTESAMITCHSSQLACKGGTPKTCLGPWLCF
;
A
#
# COMPACT_ATOMS: atom_id res chain seq x y z
N MET A 1 7.38 -42.58 14.69
CA MET A 1 6.12 -41.84 14.72
C MET A 1 6.32 -40.35 14.91
N GLN A 2 7.03 -39.96 15.93
CA GLN A 2 7.29 -38.54 16.19
C GLN A 2 8.11 -37.88 15.10
N VAL A 3 8.98 -38.62 14.47
CA VAL A 3 9.81 -38.07 13.39
C VAL A 3 8.97 -37.61 12.19
N PHE A 4 7.89 -38.30 11.91
CA PHE A 4 7.03 -37.95 10.79
C PHE A 4 6.35 -36.58 11.01
N LYS A 5 5.91 -36.32 12.22
CA LYS A 5 5.27 -35.06 12.54
C LYS A 5 6.23 -33.89 12.38
N SER A 6 7.46 -34.06 12.81
CA SER A 6 8.48 -33.04 12.67
C SER A 6 8.77 -32.73 11.21
N GLY A 7 8.85 -33.78 10.38
CA GLY A 7 9.12 -33.60 8.95
C GLY A 7 8.01 -32.83 8.25
N LEU A 8 6.77 -33.12 8.58
CA LEU A 8 5.63 -32.43 7.98
C LEU A 8 5.60 -30.96 8.37
N VAL A 9 5.89 -30.65 9.61
CA VAL A 9 5.91 -29.26 10.07
C VAL A 9 6.99 -28.46 9.35
N ALA A 10 8.17 -29.04 9.21
CA ALA A 10 9.27 -28.38 8.51
C ALA A 10 8.94 -28.07 7.06
N THR A 11 8.30 -29.02 6.36
CA THR A 11 7.90 -28.82 4.97
C THR A 11 6.89 -27.67 4.84
N PHE A 12 5.96 -27.60 5.74
CA PHE A 12 4.95 -26.57 5.74
C PHE A 12 5.56 -25.18 5.92
N MET A 13 6.52 -25.05 6.81
CA MET A 13 7.19 -23.78 7.05
C MET A 13 7.97 -23.30 5.84
N LEU A 14 8.58 -24.18 5.09
CA LEU A 14 9.30 -23.81 3.88
C LEU A 14 8.37 -23.18 2.84
N CYS A 15 7.17 -23.71 2.68
CA CYS A 15 6.19 -23.15 1.75
C CYS A 15 5.78 -21.74 2.16
N ALA A 16 5.59 -21.50 3.45
CA ALA A 16 5.22 -20.19 3.96
C ALA A 16 6.32 -19.15 3.71
N LEU A 17 7.57 -19.53 3.88
CA LEU A 17 8.71 -18.64 3.62
C LEU A 17 8.80 -18.27 2.14
N SER A 18 8.55 -19.21 1.24
CA SER A 18 8.57 -18.94 -0.19
C SER A 18 7.49 -17.92 -0.58
N ALA A 19 6.28 -18.07 -0.05
CA ALA A 19 5.21 -17.12 -0.31
C ALA A 19 5.55 -15.72 0.21
N THR A 20 6.18 -15.61 1.37
CA THR A 20 6.60 -14.34 1.94
C THR A 20 7.64 -13.65 1.08
N ALA A 21 8.59 -14.40 0.52
CA ALA A 21 9.62 -13.82 -0.35
C ALA A 21 9.03 -13.19 -1.61
N TYR A 22 8.01 -13.81 -2.19
CA TYR A 22 7.32 -13.24 -3.36
C TYR A 22 6.62 -11.92 -3.04
N ALA A 23 6.03 -11.81 -1.87
CA ALA A 23 5.31 -10.62 -1.48
C ALA A 23 6.24 -9.44 -1.17
N ALA A 24 7.55 -9.68 -0.99
CA ALA A 24 8.49 -8.63 -0.60
C ALA A 24 8.73 -7.58 -1.69
N ASP A 25 8.57 -7.92 -2.97
CA ASP A 25 8.83 -7.00 -4.08
C ASP A 25 7.66 -6.05 -4.34
N CYS A 26 6.47 -6.44 -3.97
CA CYS A 26 5.27 -5.64 -4.18
C CYS A 26 4.48 -5.58 -2.87
N THR A 27 3.90 -4.43 -2.60
CA THR A 27 3.09 -4.23 -1.41
C THR A 27 1.92 -3.30 -1.72
N ARG A 28 0.86 -3.42 -0.96
CA ARG A 28 -0.26 -2.49 -1.08
C ARG A 28 0.02 -1.26 -0.23
N VAL A 29 -0.01 -0.10 -0.87
CA VAL A 29 0.23 1.18 -0.23
C VAL A 29 -1.08 1.93 -0.17
N ALA A 30 -1.35 2.57 0.95
CA ALA A 30 -2.57 3.35 1.16
C ALA A 30 -2.23 4.74 1.64
N ALA A 31 -3.08 5.69 1.29
CA ALA A 31 -2.99 7.06 1.75
C ALA A 31 -4.38 7.62 1.96
N MET A 32 -4.49 8.64 2.78
CA MET A 32 -5.75 9.21 3.21
C MET A 32 -5.83 10.68 2.83
N GLY A 33 -7.02 11.14 2.51
CA GLY A 33 -7.30 12.56 2.29
C GLY A 33 -8.63 12.93 2.92
N GLN A 34 -8.71 14.13 3.48
CA GLN A 34 -9.93 14.67 4.09
C GLN A 34 -10.27 16.01 3.49
N ASN A 35 -11.55 16.24 3.26
CA ASN A 35 -12.05 17.54 2.81
C ASN A 35 -13.55 17.64 3.07
N PHE A 36 -14.09 18.82 2.85
CA PHE A 36 -15.51 19.06 3.00
C PHE A 36 -16.34 18.54 1.83
N THR A 37 -15.72 18.33 0.67
CA THR A 37 -16.40 17.80 -0.51
C THR A 37 -15.82 16.43 -0.88
N HIS A 38 -16.67 15.59 -1.46
CA HIS A 38 -16.26 14.26 -1.89
C HIS A 38 -15.14 14.32 -2.94
N ASP A 39 -15.30 15.17 -3.94
CA ASP A 39 -14.33 15.26 -5.03
C ASP A 39 -12.96 15.73 -4.54
N ALA A 40 -12.93 16.72 -3.64
CA ALA A 40 -11.68 17.19 -3.08
C ALA A 40 -11.01 16.13 -2.19
N ALA A 41 -11.80 15.38 -1.42
CA ALA A 41 -11.26 14.31 -0.58
C ALA A 41 -10.67 13.17 -1.42
N VAL A 42 -11.32 12.81 -2.53
CA VAL A 42 -10.79 11.83 -3.48
C VAL A 42 -9.48 12.34 -4.09
N LEU A 43 -9.46 13.58 -4.53
CA LEU A 43 -8.27 14.18 -5.12
C LEU A 43 -7.10 14.19 -4.12
N PHE A 44 -7.34 14.58 -2.89
CA PHE A 44 -6.31 14.62 -1.85
C PHE A 44 -5.77 13.22 -1.55
N SER A 45 -6.64 12.23 -1.41
CA SER A 45 -6.21 10.85 -1.10
C SER A 45 -5.42 10.23 -2.26
N THR A 46 -5.82 10.46 -3.50
CA THR A 46 -5.12 9.93 -4.66
C THR A 46 -3.77 10.63 -4.87
N ASN A 47 -3.71 11.94 -4.65
CA ASN A 47 -2.43 12.66 -4.73
C ASN A 47 -1.48 12.25 -3.59
N ALA A 48 -2.00 12.07 -2.39
CA ALA A 48 -1.20 11.61 -1.26
C ALA A 48 -0.64 10.20 -1.54
N LEU A 49 -1.44 9.32 -2.15
CA LEU A 49 -0.99 8.00 -2.54
C LEU A 49 0.14 8.08 -3.57
N LYS A 50 -0.05 8.88 -4.62
CA LYS A 50 0.94 9.06 -5.67
C LYS A 50 2.26 9.59 -5.11
N ASN A 51 2.20 10.57 -4.23
CA ASN A 51 3.40 11.15 -3.62
C ASN A 51 4.06 10.16 -2.65
N THR A 52 3.29 9.35 -1.94
CA THR A 52 3.83 8.31 -1.07
C THR A 52 4.61 7.27 -1.87
N LEU A 53 4.08 6.83 -3.01
CA LEU A 53 4.78 5.90 -3.88
C LEU A 53 6.07 6.53 -4.41
N ALA A 54 6.01 7.77 -4.87
CA ALA A 54 7.19 8.47 -5.38
C ALA A 54 8.28 8.61 -4.31
N GLY A 55 7.90 8.95 -3.08
CA GLY A 55 8.84 9.09 -1.97
C GLY A 55 9.52 7.80 -1.56
N ARG A 56 8.86 6.66 -1.77
CA ARG A 56 9.40 5.34 -1.45
C ARG A 56 10.11 4.69 -2.62
N GLY A 57 10.10 5.30 -3.80
CA GLY A 57 10.69 4.70 -4.99
C GLY A 57 9.91 3.49 -5.48
N LEU A 58 8.59 3.52 -5.35
CA LEU A 58 7.72 2.44 -5.77
C LEU A 58 6.97 2.83 -7.04
N LEU A 59 6.69 1.83 -7.87
CA LEU A 59 5.89 1.98 -9.09
C LEU A 59 4.51 1.38 -8.86
N GLY A 60 3.47 2.15 -9.13
CA GLY A 60 2.11 1.67 -9.01
C GLY A 60 1.78 0.62 -10.05
N LYS A 61 1.13 -0.45 -9.62
CA LYS A 61 0.66 -1.54 -10.47
C LYS A 61 -0.82 -1.75 -10.22
N GLY A 62 -1.59 -1.89 -11.28
CA GLY A 62 -3.00 -2.11 -11.17
C GLY A 62 -3.81 -0.85 -10.80
N PRO A 63 -5.10 -1.01 -10.57
CA PRO A 63 -5.98 0.12 -10.34
C PRO A 63 -5.86 0.70 -8.93
N VAL A 64 -6.09 2.00 -8.83
CA VAL A 64 -6.23 2.68 -7.54
C VAL A 64 -7.65 2.42 -7.02
N ARG A 65 -7.76 2.00 -5.77
CA ARG A 65 -9.04 1.80 -5.09
C ARG A 65 -9.23 2.92 -4.09
N THR A 66 -10.38 3.57 -4.16
CA THR A 66 -10.71 4.67 -3.25
C THR A 66 -12.03 4.37 -2.55
N THR A 67 -12.03 4.47 -1.22
CA THR A 67 -13.24 4.35 -0.41
C THR A 67 -13.34 5.60 0.46
N CYS A 68 -14.56 6.09 0.63
CA CYS A 68 -14.80 7.32 1.36
C CYS A 68 -15.86 7.13 2.44
N LYS A 69 -15.71 7.84 3.54
CA LYS A 69 -16.68 7.90 4.64
C LYS A 69 -16.93 9.34 5.00
N THR A 70 -18.18 9.63 5.35
CA THR A 70 -18.54 10.93 5.91
C THR A 70 -18.53 10.83 7.42
N GLU A 71 -17.70 11.64 8.06
CA GLU A 71 -17.60 11.70 9.51
C GLU A 71 -17.76 13.14 9.96
N SER A 72 -18.77 13.39 10.78
CA SER A 72 -19.14 14.73 11.20
C SER A 72 -19.40 15.61 9.96
N ALA A 73 -18.66 16.69 9.78
CA ALA A 73 -18.80 17.58 8.63
C ALA A 73 -17.75 17.32 7.56
N MET A 74 -16.91 16.30 7.72
CA MET A 74 -15.80 16.04 6.80
C MET A 74 -15.93 14.68 6.11
N ILE A 75 -15.42 14.62 4.90
CA ILE A 75 -15.34 13.38 4.13
C ILE A 75 -13.90 12.90 4.15
N THR A 76 -13.72 11.66 4.59
CA THR A 76 -12.41 11.01 4.63
C THR A 76 -12.36 9.93 3.56
N CYS A 77 -11.40 10.04 2.65
CA CYS A 77 -11.18 9.05 1.60
C CYS A 77 -9.84 8.35 1.80
N HIS A 78 -9.84 7.05 1.56
CA HIS A 78 -8.65 6.23 1.58
C HIS A 78 -8.43 5.69 0.18
N SER A 79 -7.26 5.93 -0.37
CA SER A 79 -6.85 5.40 -1.67
C SER A 79 -5.73 4.39 -1.48
N SER A 80 -5.80 3.28 -2.19
CA SER A 80 -4.78 2.25 -2.11
C SER A 80 -4.47 1.67 -3.48
N GLN A 81 -3.24 1.20 -3.64
CA GLN A 81 -2.77 0.62 -4.88
C GLN A 81 -1.65 -0.37 -4.59
N LEU A 82 -1.60 -1.45 -5.36
CA LEU A 82 -0.46 -2.35 -5.33
C LEU A 82 0.72 -1.64 -5.96
N ALA A 83 1.88 -1.69 -5.31
CA ALA A 83 3.08 -1.02 -5.80
C ALA A 83 4.29 -1.92 -5.61
N CYS A 84 5.19 -1.85 -6.57
CA CYS A 84 6.39 -2.69 -6.62
C CYS A 84 7.64 -1.84 -6.65
N LYS A 85 8.76 -2.41 -6.20
CA LYS A 85 10.05 -1.74 -6.28
C LYS A 85 10.43 -1.53 -7.74
N GLY A 86 11.18 -0.48 -8.03
CA GLY A 86 11.65 -0.19 -9.38
C GLY A 86 11.68 1.28 -9.71
N GLY A 87 11.16 2.14 -8.83
CA GLY A 87 11.21 3.58 -8.99
C GLY A 87 12.43 4.17 -8.29
N THR A 88 12.70 5.44 -8.60
CA THR A 88 13.73 6.21 -7.91
C THR A 88 13.07 7.01 -6.79
N PRO A 89 13.51 6.85 -5.53
CA PRO A 89 12.94 7.62 -4.42
C PRO A 89 13.10 9.12 -4.64
N LYS A 90 12.06 9.88 -4.29
CA LYS A 90 12.08 11.34 -4.37
C LYS A 90 12.04 11.94 -2.97
N THR A 91 12.56 13.15 -2.86
CA THR A 91 12.47 13.89 -1.60
C THR A 91 11.05 14.40 -1.42
N CYS A 92 10.44 14.07 -0.29
CA CYS A 92 9.09 14.48 0.02
C CYS A 92 9.06 15.25 1.35
N LEU A 93 8.31 16.34 1.36
CA LEU A 93 8.04 17.14 2.56
C LEU A 93 6.66 16.78 3.11
N GLY A 94 6.33 15.52 3.12
CA GLY A 94 5.04 15.02 3.50
C GLY A 94 4.37 14.30 2.34
N PRO A 95 3.17 13.71 2.54
CA PRO A 95 2.54 12.90 1.51
C PRO A 95 2.00 13.71 0.32
N TRP A 96 2.04 15.04 0.37
CA TRP A 96 1.46 15.90 -0.66
C TRP A 96 2.47 16.78 -1.40
N LEU A 97 3.73 16.69 -1.10
CA LEU A 97 4.75 17.50 -1.75
C LEU A 97 6.02 16.69 -1.96
N CYS A 98 6.28 16.31 -3.22
CA CYS A 98 7.48 15.57 -3.62
C CYS A 98 8.14 16.25 -4.82
N PHE A 99 9.47 16.23 -4.84
CA PHE A 99 10.25 16.70 -5.98
C PHE A 99 11.47 15.85 -6.26
#